data_09c7b09867fdb48916bde547a01b04c9
#
_entry.id   09c7b09867fdb48916bde547a01b04c9
#
_cell.length_a   1.000
_cell.length_b   1.000
_cell.length_c   1.000
_cell.angle_alpha   90.00
_cell.angle_beta   90.00
_cell.angle_gamma   90.00
#
_symmetry.space_group_name_H-M   'P 1'
#
loop_
_entity.id
_entity.type
_entity.pdbx_description
1 polymer ?
#
loop_
_entity_poly.entity_id
_entity_poly.type
_entity_poly.pdbx_seq_one_letter_code
_entity_poly.pdbx_strand_id
1 'polypeptide(L)'
;MMKKTLILSFLLAASAVIGCITPALAEENQAAEASAVRITALKGPTALGMVELMDEADSGNISDISYEFTIAASADEVTPQLVQGNTDIAAVPANLASVLYNNTEGDIQVLAINTLGVLYIVENGESISSVEDLRGKTIYASGKGATPEYALNYILSENGIDVSGDVTIEWKSEHTECLAALLAAENGIAMLPQPFVTTAQMKNENVRTALDLTEEWEKLQKDNEQPSALLTGVVVVRREFAEENPQVISDFLDHYQESVNFVNDQTEAAAGLAEKYDIVPAQVAVKALPACNITFIEGEEMQDKLSGYLAVLLEQNPKSIGGSLPGEDFYYNRQLP
;
A
#
# COMPACT_ATOMS: atom_id res chain seq x y z
N MET A 1 -11.08 -73.32 33.67
CA MET A 1 -11.13 -73.24 35.14
C MET A 1 -11.54 -71.84 35.50
N MET A 2 -12.85 -71.60 35.71
CA MET A 2 -13.60 -71.60 36.95
C MET A 2 -12.87 -70.82 38.08
N LYS A 3 -13.40 -69.69 38.48
CA LYS A 3 -14.36 -69.64 39.59
C LYS A 3 -15.09 -68.25 39.60
N LYS A 4 -16.41 -68.36 39.69
CA LYS A 4 -17.40 -67.34 40.13
C LYS A 4 -17.18 -67.06 41.61
N THR A 5 -17.51 -65.87 42.10
CA THR A 5 -18.15 -65.71 43.39
C THR A 5 -18.98 -64.41 43.40
N LEU A 6 -20.20 -64.59 43.70
CA LEU A 6 -21.33 -63.70 43.97
C LEU A 6 -21.30 -63.27 45.43
N ILE A 7 -22.16 -62.34 45.81
CA ILE A 7 -22.76 -62.00 47.10
C ILE A 7 -22.45 -60.54 47.51
N LEU A 8 -23.33 -59.67 48.00
CA LEU A 8 -24.74 -59.66 48.35
C LEU A 8 -25.10 -58.23 48.76
N SER A 9 -26.30 -57.82 48.52
CA SER A 9 -27.01 -56.60 48.82
C SER A 9 -26.94 -56.16 50.28
N PHE A 10 -26.94 -54.81 50.51
CA PHE A 10 -27.60 -54.25 51.69
C PHE A 10 -28.28 -52.92 51.28
N LEU A 11 -29.60 -52.91 51.32
CA LEU A 11 -30.48 -51.76 51.34
C LEU A 11 -30.39 -51.07 52.70
N LEU A 12 -30.22 -49.76 52.72
CA LEU A 12 -30.77 -48.93 53.78
C LEU A 12 -31.30 -47.64 53.18
N ALA A 13 -32.59 -47.44 53.30
CA ALA A 13 -33.30 -46.25 52.97
C ALA A 13 -33.12 -45.22 54.12
N ALA A 14 -32.86 -44.01 53.80
CA ALA A 14 -33.12 -42.86 54.66
C ALA A 14 -33.51 -41.63 53.84
N SER A 15 -34.62 -41.02 54.21
CA SER A 15 -35.44 -40.07 53.55
C SER A 15 -34.86 -38.68 53.43
N ALA A 16 -35.15 -38.05 52.28
CA ALA A 16 -35.59 -36.67 52.03
C ALA A 16 -35.01 -35.50 52.81
N VAL A 17 -34.32 -34.62 52.06
CA VAL A 17 -34.64 -33.16 52.07
C VAL A 17 -34.44 -32.66 50.65
N ILE A 18 -35.54 -32.25 50.00
CA ILE A 18 -35.53 -31.55 48.73
C ILE A 18 -35.16 -30.10 49.01
N GLY A 19 -33.89 -29.76 48.76
CA GLY A 19 -33.45 -28.39 48.62
C GLY A 19 -33.30 -28.10 47.12
N CYS A 20 -34.24 -27.36 46.53
CA CYS A 20 -34.10 -26.80 45.19
C CYS A 20 -32.94 -25.84 45.21
N ILE A 21 -31.76 -26.30 44.81
CA ILE A 21 -30.67 -25.43 44.37
C ILE A 21 -30.78 -25.35 42.85
N THR A 22 -31.39 -24.28 42.36
CA THR A 22 -31.27 -23.88 40.97
C THR A 22 -29.78 -23.56 40.75
N PRO A 23 -29.08 -24.21 39.84
CA PRO A 23 -27.79 -23.71 39.38
C PRO A 23 -28.12 -22.41 38.61
N ALA A 24 -27.70 -21.27 39.14
CA ALA A 24 -27.54 -20.07 38.37
C ALA A 24 -26.55 -20.44 37.27
N LEU A 25 -27.04 -20.57 36.05
CA LEU A 25 -26.20 -20.52 34.87
C LEU A 25 -25.54 -19.14 34.89
N ALA A 26 -24.29 -19.09 35.35
CA ALA A 26 -23.42 -18.00 34.96
C ALA A 26 -23.32 -18.14 33.44
N GLU A 27 -24.02 -17.33 32.71
CA GLU A 27 -23.63 -16.97 31.34
C GLU A 27 -22.24 -16.34 31.48
N GLU A 28 -21.21 -17.17 31.31
CA GLU A 28 -19.91 -16.64 30.89
C GLU A 28 -20.20 -15.96 29.55
N ASN A 29 -20.35 -14.66 29.64
CA ASN A 29 -20.24 -13.77 28.50
C ASN A 29 -18.79 -13.88 28.02
N GLN A 30 -18.49 -14.94 27.23
CA GLN A 30 -17.35 -14.94 26.37
C GLN A 30 -17.68 -13.83 25.35
N ALA A 31 -17.25 -12.62 25.67
CA ALA A 31 -16.99 -11.64 24.64
C ALA A 31 -16.05 -12.38 23.66
N ALA A 32 -16.53 -12.73 22.50
CA ALA A 32 -15.70 -13.20 21.43
C ALA A 32 -14.59 -12.17 21.32
N GLU A 33 -13.34 -12.55 21.60
CA GLU A 33 -12.20 -11.68 21.31
C GLU A 33 -12.35 -11.35 19.84
N ALA A 34 -12.64 -10.08 19.55
CA ALA A 34 -12.75 -9.61 18.19
C ALA A 34 -11.41 -9.95 17.53
N SER A 35 -11.45 -10.76 16.48
CA SER A 35 -10.21 -11.11 15.77
C SER A 35 -9.55 -9.85 15.28
N ALA A 36 -8.23 -9.74 15.48
CA ALA A 36 -7.48 -8.57 15.04
C ALA A 36 -7.62 -8.36 13.52
N VAL A 37 -7.74 -7.11 13.10
CA VAL A 37 -7.70 -6.71 11.69
C VAL A 37 -6.27 -6.86 11.19
N ARG A 38 -6.06 -7.73 10.24
CA ARG A 38 -4.72 -8.05 9.70
C ARG A 38 -4.42 -7.14 8.51
N ILE A 39 -3.37 -6.34 8.65
CA ILE A 39 -2.99 -5.33 7.67
C ILE A 39 -1.59 -5.64 7.16
N THR A 40 -1.42 -5.70 5.83
CA THR A 40 -0.10 -5.88 5.21
C THR A 40 0.23 -4.66 4.37
N ALA A 41 1.35 -4.00 4.66
CA ALA A 41 1.83 -2.87 3.88
C ALA A 41 3.12 -3.22 3.11
N LEU A 42 3.19 -2.81 1.85
CA LEU A 42 4.42 -2.97 1.07
C LEU A 42 5.46 -1.95 1.54
N LYS A 43 6.67 -2.43 1.85
CA LYS A 43 7.81 -1.61 2.31
C LYS A 43 8.11 -0.47 1.32
N GLY A 44 8.13 0.74 1.82
CA GLY A 44 8.37 1.95 1.04
C GLY A 44 7.29 3.01 1.24
N PRO A 45 7.05 3.89 0.27
CA PRO A 45 6.10 5.00 0.41
C PRO A 45 4.70 4.57 0.84
N THR A 46 4.20 3.43 0.35
CA THR A 46 2.86 2.91 0.66
C THR A 46 2.67 2.52 2.14
N ALA A 47 3.76 2.20 2.86
CA ALA A 47 3.71 1.89 4.29
C ALA A 47 3.90 3.14 5.18
N LEU A 48 4.50 4.21 4.65
CA LEU A 48 4.87 5.38 5.46
C LEU A 48 3.65 6.08 6.08
N GLY A 49 2.53 6.12 5.39
CA GLY A 49 1.30 6.71 5.92
C GLY A 49 0.68 5.95 7.10
N MET A 50 1.14 4.72 7.39
CA MET A 50 0.60 3.87 8.46
C MET A 50 1.45 3.88 9.75
N VAL A 51 2.60 4.57 9.77
CA VAL A 51 3.57 4.39 10.87
C VAL A 51 3.06 4.86 12.23
N GLU A 52 2.24 5.89 12.27
CA GLU A 52 1.63 6.36 13.51
C GLU A 52 0.51 5.41 13.95
N LEU A 53 -0.34 4.96 13.04
CA LEU A 53 -1.37 3.95 13.33
C LEU A 53 -0.74 2.65 13.88
N MET A 54 0.41 2.23 13.34
CA MET A 54 1.17 1.10 13.87
C MET A 54 1.66 1.35 15.29
N ASP A 55 2.16 2.56 15.58
CA ASP A 55 2.66 2.93 16.91
C ASP A 55 1.54 3.03 17.96
N GLU A 56 0.42 3.60 17.60
CA GLU A 56 -0.77 3.69 18.44
C GLU A 56 -1.36 2.30 18.77
N ALA A 57 -1.39 1.40 17.78
CA ALA A 57 -1.81 0.02 17.96
C ALA A 57 -0.86 -0.74 18.90
N ASP A 58 0.44 -0.68 18.65
CA ASP A 58 1.48 -1.34 19.48
C ASP A 58 1.49 -0.81 20.92
N SER A 59 1.21 0.47 21.10
CA SER A 59 1.18 1.15 22.41
C SER A 59 -0.13 0.90 23.17
N GLY A 60 -1.15 0.27 22.53
CA GLY A 60 -2.46 0.02 23.12
C GLY A 60 -3.29 1.28 23.31
N ASN A 61 -3.01 2.34 22.55
CA ASN A 61 -3.78 3.59 22.59
C ASN A 61 -5.11 3.45 21.84
N ILE A 62 -5.17 2.53 20.86
CA ILE A 62 -6.41 2.15 20.17
C ILE A 62 -7.04 1.02 20.99
N SER A 63 -8.23 1.26 21.55
CA SER A 63 -8.89 0.33 22.47
C SER A 63 -10.11 -0.38 21.91
N ASP A 64 -10.65 0.10 20.81
CA ASP A 64 -11.89 -0.34 20.17
C ASP A 64 -11.65 -1.38 19.08
N ILE A 65 -10.47 -1.36 18.44
CA ILE A 65 -10.05 -2.29 17.39
C ILE A 65 -8.65 -2.80 17.68
N SER A 66 -8.43 -4.10 17.49
CA SER A 66 -7.10 -4.69 17.49
C SER A 66 -6.57 -4.75 16.07
N TYR A 67 -5.36 -4.23 15.83
CA TYR A 67 -4.67 -4.28 14.55
C TYR A 67 -3.42 -5.15 14.63
N GLU A 68 -3.18 -5.94 13.59
CA GLU A 68 -1.93 -6.68 13.39
C GLU A 68 -1.29 -6.24 12.07
N PHE A 69 -0.08 -5.65 12.15
CA PHE A 69 0.63 -5.15 10.97
C PHE A 69 1.76 -6.08 10.52
N THR A 70 1.88 -6.23 9.22
CA THR A 70 3.00 -6.90 8.55
C THR A 70 3.57 -5.99 7.47
N ILE A 71 4.90 -5.81 7.47
CA ILE A 71 5.61 -5.11 6.39
C ILE A 71 6.18 -6.16 5.44
N ALA A 72 5.67 -6.17 4.21
CA ALA A 72 6.10 -7.07 3.14
C ALA A 72 7.21 -6.42 2.29
N ALA A 73 8.20 -7.21 1.87
CA ALA A 73 9.28 -6.70 1.04
C ALA A 73 8.88 -6.57 -0.44
N SER A 74 7.91 -7.36 -0.91
CA SER A 74 7.47 -7.40 -2.31
C SER A 74 5.97 -7.62 -2.46
N ALA A 75 5.43 -7.22 -3.60
CA ALA A 75 4.03 -7.46 -3.97
C ALA A 75 3.70 -8.96 -4.08
N ASP A 76 4.69 -9.80 -4.42
CA ASP A 76 4.53 -11.25 -4.48
C ASP A 76 4.29 -11.88 -3.10
N GLU A 77 4.69 -11.22 -2.03
CA GLU A 77 4.37 -11.63 -0.66
C GLU A 77 2.96 -11.23 -0.25
N VAL A 78 2.49 -10.05 -0.68
CA VAL A 78 1.16 -9.50 -0.32
C VAL A 78 0.03 -10.22 -1.04
N THR A 79 0.17 -10.42 -2.36
CA THR A 79 -0.89 -10.98 -3.21
C THR A 79 -1.48 -12.28 -2.69
N PRO A 80 -0.68 -13.33 -2.37
CA PRO A 80 -1.24 -14.58 -1.86
C PRO A 80 -1.89 -14.45 -0.48
N GLN A 81 -1.43 -13.51 0.36
CA GLN A 81 -2.02 -13.29 1.69
C GLN A 81 -3.44 -12.72 1.57
N LEU A 82 -3.65 -11.75 0.68
CA LEU A 82 -4.98 -11.21 0.38
C LEU A 82 -5.91 -12.28 -0.20
N VAL A 83 -5.46 -12.99 -1.25
CA VAL A 83 -6.30 -13.98 -1.95
C VAL A 83 -6.66 -15.17 -1.06
N GLN A 84 -5.79 -15.56 -0.13
CA GLN A 84 -6.03 -16.65 0.82
C GLN A 84 -6.80 -16.22 2.08
N GLY A 85 -7.09 -14.93 2.24
CA GLY A 85 -7.76 -14.40 3.41
C GLY A 85 -6.90 -14.37 4.68
N ASN A 86 -5.57 -14.40 4.54
CA ASN A 86 -4.62 -14.25 5.65
C ASN A 86 -4.34 -12.78 6.01
N THR A 87 -4.72 -11.86 5.13
CA THR A 87 -4.69 -10.40 5.30
C THR A 87 -6.06 -9.85 4.93
N ASP A 88 -6.57 -8.91 5.68
CA ASP A 88 -7.90 -8.29 5.48
C ASP A 88 -7.77 -6.98 4.69
N ILE A 89 -6.77 -6.17 5.03
CA ILE A 89 -6.46 -4.87 4.41
C ILE A 89 -5.00 -4.89 3.94
N ALA A 90 -4.72 -4.29 2.78
CA ALA A 90 -3.34 -4.14 2.34
C ALA A 90 -3.07 -2.80 1.65
N ALA A 91 -1.82 -2.28 1.82
CA ALA A 91 -1.31 -1.17 1.04
C ALA A 91 -0.44 -1.71 -0.11
N VAL A 92 -0.90 -1.47 -1.34
CA VAL A 92 -0.33 -2.06 -2.56
C VAL A 92 -0.17 -1.03 -3.69
N PRO A 93 0.64 -1.32 -4.73
CA PRO A 93 0.67 -0.50 -5.93
C PRO A 93 -0.73 -0.34 -6.57
N ALA A 94 -1.04 0.86 -7.05
CA ALA A 94 -2.36 1.19 -7.58
C ALA A 94 -2.80 0.29 -8.74
N ASN A 95 -1.88 -0.04 -9.67
CA ASN A 95 -2.19 -0.95 -10.77
C ASN A 95 -2.41 -2.39 -10.30
N LEU A 96 -1.70 -2.84 -9.24
CA LEU A 96 -1.88 -4.19 -8.69
C LEU A 96 -3.27 -4.37 -8.10
N ALA A 97 -3.86 -3.33 -7.50
CA ALA A 97 -5.24 -3.39 -7.00
C ALA A 97 -6.22 -3.79 -8.09
N SER A 98 -6.11 -3.20 -9.30
CA SER A 98 -6.93 -3.57 -10.45
C SER A 98 -6.65 -4.99 -10.94
N VAL A 99 -5.38 -5.42 -10.97
CA VAL A 99 -5.01 -6.80 -11.31
C VAL A 99 -5.63 -7.80 -10.34
N LEU A 100 -5.59 -7.50 -9.04
CA LEU A 100 -6.21 -8.33 -8.00
C LEU A 100 -7.73 -8.41 -8.18
N TYR A 101 -8.39 -7.26 -8.35
CA TYR A 101 -9.84 -7.21 -8.61
C TYR A 101 -10.24 -8.07 -9.81
N ASN A 102 -9.56 -7.92 -10.95
CA ASN A 102 -9.86 -8.66 -12.16
C ASN A 102 -9.59 -10.18 -12.01
N ASN A 103 -8.52 -10.55 -11.32
CA ASN A 103 -8.14 -11.96 -11.12
C ASN A 103 -8.98 -12.67 -10.06
N THR A 104 -9.60 -11.94 -9.14
CA THR A 104 -10.47 -12.49 -8.08
C THR A 104 -11.95 -12.28 -8.36
N GLU A 105 -12.31 -11.84 -9.60
CA GLU A 105 -13.71 -11.60 -10.00
C GLU A 105 -14.45 -10.62 -9.07
N GLY A 106 -13.71 -9.62 -8.54
CA GLY A 106 -14.29 -8.55 -7.74
C GLY A 106 -14.13 -8.69 -6.22
N ASP A 107 -13.36 -9.65 -5.71
CA ASP A 107 -13.21 -9.87 -4.26
C ASP A 107 -12.38 -8.79 -3.54
N ILE A 108 -11.84 -7.81 -4.28
CA ILE A 108 -11.02 -6.74 -3.72
C ILE A 108 -11.66 -5.38 -4.02
N GLN A 109 -11.69 -4.49 -3.02
CA GLN A 109 -12.11 -3.10 -3.16
C GLN A 109 -10.98 -2.15 -2.76
N VAL A 110 -10.95 -0.95 -3.34
CA VAL A 110 -10.03 0.12 -2.93
C VAL A 110 -10.70 1.01 -1.91
N LEU A 111 -10.06 1.20 -0.77
CA LEU A 111 -10.52 2.05 0.34
C LEU A 111 -10.07 3.51 0.16
N ALA A 112 -8.80 3.72 -0.21
CA ALA A 112 -8.22 5.04 -0.36
C ALA A 112 -6.98 5.01 -1.26
N ILE A 113 -6.68 6.13 -1.92
CA ILE A 113 -5.35 6.42 -2.45
C ILE A 113 -4.48 6.87 -1.28
N ASN A 114 -3.33 6.24 -1.11
CA ASN A 114 -2.42 6.52 0.00
C ASN A 114 -1.10 7.17 -0.40
N THR A 115 -0.75 7.12 -1.68
CA THR A 115 0.50 7.67 -2.19
C THR A 115 0.30 8.11 -3.65
N LEU A 116 0.51 9.40 -3.91
CA LEU A 116 0.53 9.93 -5.27
C LEU A 116 1.85 9.58 -5.97
N GLY A 117 2.22 10.30 -7.03
CA GLY A 117 3.47 10.07 -7.74
C GLY A 117 4.68 10.33 -6.85
N VAL A 118 5.66 9.44 -6.92
CA VAL A 118 6.94 9.52 -6.16
C VAL A 118 8.14 9.30 -7.06
N LEU A 119 7.95 9.34 -8.39
CA LEU A 119 8.99 9.07 -9.38
C LEU A 119 9.62 10.36 -9.87
N TYR A 120 10.93 10.34 -9.98
CA TYR A 120 11.74 11.49 -10.40
C TYR A 120 12.78 11.08 -11.40
N ILE A 121 13.08 11.93 -12.39
CA ILE A 121 14.34 11.86 -13.11
C ILE A 121 15.38 12.61 -12.30
N VAL A 122 16.42 11.90 -11.91
CA VAL A 122 17.57 12.45 -11.20
C VAL A 122 18.82 12.39 -12.08
N GLU A 123 19.68 13.37 -11.95
CA GLU A 123 20.86 13.52 -12.77
C GLU A 123 22.08 13.83 -11.91
N ASN A 124 23.20 13.19 -12.21
CA ASN A 124 24.53 13.56 -11.71
C ASN A 124 25.16 14.54 -12.72
N GLY A 125 24.64 15.77 -12.77
CA GLY A 125 24.97 16.77 -13.78
C GLY A 125 23.92 17.87 -13.88
N GLU A 126 23.90 18.62 -15.00
CA GLU A 126 23.04 19.77 -15.24
C GLU A 126 22.49 19.82 -16.69
N SER A 127 22.30 18.66 -17.34
CA SER A 127 21.92 18.60 -18.75
C SER A 127 20.44 18.46 -19.02
N ILE A 128 19.63 18.13 -18.01
CA ILE A 128 18.19 17.89 -18.14
C ILE A 128 17.41 19.05 -17.48
N SER A 129 16.60 19.74 -18.26
CA SER A 129 15.70 20.81 -17.81
C SER A 129 14.26 20.60 -18.27
N SER A 130 14.06 19.71 -19.23
CA SER A 130 12.75 19.33 -19.78
C SER A 130 12.74 17.85 -20.18
N VAL A 131 11.57 17.32 -20.47
CA VAL A 131 11.41 15.94 -20.96
C VAL A 131 12.14 15.77 -22.31
N GLU A 132 12.16 16.76 -23.17
CA GLU A 132 12.81 16.74 -24.48
C GLU A 132 14.32 16.53 -24.36
N ASP A 133 14.98 16.98 -23.29
CA ASP A 133 16.40 16.82 -23.06
C ASP A 133 16.81 15.35 -22.82
N LEU A 134 15.84 14.46 -22.61
CA LEU A 134 16.06 13.03 -22.49
C LEU A 134 16.37 12.33 -23.83
N ARG A 135 16.15 13.00 -24.99
CA ARG A 135 16.50 12.43 -26.30
C ARG A 135 17.98 12.13 -26.40
N GLY A 136 18.29 10.93 -26.88
CA GLY A 136 19.66 10.43 -27.01
C GLY A 136 20.34 10.07 -25.69
N LYS A 137 19.62 10.14 -24.56
CA LYS A 137 20.17 9.81 -23.25
C LYS A 137 19.95 8.36 -22.87
N THR A 138 20.76 7.88 -21.92
CA THR A 138 20.56 6.62 -21.23
C THR A 138 19.97 6.89 -19.85
N ILE A 139 18.84 6.27 -19.54
CA ILE A 139 18.13 6.38 -18.26
C ILE A 139 18.22 5.03 -17.55
N TYR A 140 18.81 5.00 -16.36
CA TYR A 140 18.78 3.82 -15.49
C TYR A 140 17.45 3.78 -14.74
N ALA A 141 16.67 2.71 -14.92
CA ALA A 141 15.34 2.57 -14.32
C ALA A 141 15.13 1.17 -13.75
N SER A 142 14.18 1.03 -12.84
CA SER A 142 13.67 -0.26 -12.34
C SER A 142 12.15 -0.26 -12.31
N GLY A 143 11.55 -1.42 -12.04
CA GLY A 143 10.09 -1.56 -12.09
C GLY A 143 9.54 -1.79 -13.49
N LYS A 144 10.28 -2.52 -14.32
CA LYS A 144 9.78 -2.98 -15.63
C LYS A 144 8.55 -3.87 -15.43
N GLY A 145 7.50 -3.61 -16.20
CA GLY A 145 6.20 -4.29 -16.06
C GLY A 145 5.31 -3.74 -14.94
N ALA A 146 5.70 -2.63 -14.30
CA ALA A 146 4.96 -1.98 -13.24
C ALA A 146 4.81 -0.47 -13.47
N THR A 147 4.16 0.24 -12.56
CA THR A 147 3.93 1.70 -12.62
C THR A 147 5.11 2.52 -13.15
N PRO A 148 6.37 2.29 -12.73
CA PRO A 148 7.49 3.10 -13.20
C PRO A 148 7.69 3.04 -14.72
N GLU A 149 7.57 1.84 -15.33
CA GLU A 149 7.69 1.71 -16.78
C GLU A 149 6.56 2.44 -17.52
N TYR A 150 5.32 2.23 -17.07
CA TYR A 150 4.16 2.81 -17.76
C TYR A 150 4.14 4.34 -17.64
N ALA A 151 4.46 4.88 -16.45
CA ALA A 151 4.54 6.31 -16.23
C ALA A 151 5.62 6.96 -17.11
N LEU A 152 6.82 6.39 -17.16
CA LEU A 152 7.90 6.90 -17.99
C LEU A 152 7.54 6.83 -19.48
N ASN A 153 7.02 5.69 -19.94
CA ASN A 153 6.63 5.50 -21.33
C ASN A 153 5.53 6.49 -21.75
N TYR A 154 4.53 6.69 -20.90
CA TYR A 154 3.47 7.66 -21.14
C TYR A 154 4.03 9.07 -21.29
N ILE A 155 4.80 9.55 -20.31
CA ILE A 155 5.37 10.89 -20.34
C ILE A 155 6.27 11.09 -21.56
N LEU A 156 7.12 10.12 -21.91
CA LEU A 156 7.98 10.21 -23.10
C LEU A 156 7.14 10.26 -24.38
N SER A 157 6.18 9.36 -24.54
CA SER A 157 5.35 9.26 -25.75
C SER A 157 4.51 10.50 -25.99
N GLU A 158 3.87 11.05 -24.95
CA GLU A 158 3.06 12.28 -25.05
C GLU A 158 3.91 13.53 -25.36
N ASN A 159 5.21 13.49 -25.02
CA ASN A 159 6.17 14.52 -25.44
C ASN A 159 6.82 14.18 -26.80
N GLY A 160 6.26 13.23 -27.57
CA GLY A 160 6.72 12.87 -28.91
C GLY A 160 8.06 12.17 -28.96
N ILE A 161 8.52 11.56 -27.85
CA ILE A 161 9.76 10.80 -27.75
C ILE A 161 9.46 9.33 -27.97
N ASP A 162 10.02 8.74 -29.03
CA ASP A 162 9.93 7.29 -29.25
C ASP A 162 10.81 6.54 -28.23
N VAL A 163 10.14 5.82 -27.33
CA VAL A 163 10.79 5.03 -26.27
C VAL A 163 11.74 3.97 -26.83
N SER A 164 11.47 3.49 -28.05
CA SER A 164 12.30 2.45 -28.69
C SER A 164 13.48 2.98 -29.51
N GLY A 165 13.45 4.25 -29.89
CA GLY A 165 14.43 4.83 -30.81
C GLY A 165 15.13 6.09 -30.32
N ASP A 166 14.45 6.93 -29.53
CA ASP A 166 14.96 8.23 -29.14
C ASP A 166 15.68 8.24 -27.78
N VAL A 167 15.46 7.23 -26.93
CA VAL A 167 16.11 7.08 -25.62
C VAL A 167 16.59 5.66 -25.42
N THR A 168 17.53 5.46 -24.50
CA THR A 168 17.94 4.14 -24.04
C THR A 168 17.51 3.97 -22.59
N ILE A 169 16.60 3.02 -22.30
CA ILE A 169 16.22 2.73 -20.90
C ILE A 169 16.90 1.43 -20.49
N GLU A 170 17.86 1.55 -19.57
CA GLU A 170 18.52 0.39 -18.96
C GLU A 170 17.77 -0.06 -17.71
N TRP A 171 16.95 -1.09 -17.86
CA TRP A 171 16.18 -1.68 -16.77
C TRP A 171 17.08 -2.48 -15.83
N LYS A 172 17.05 -2.14 -14.55
CA LYS A 172 17.71 -2.84 -13.45
C LYS A 172 16.68 -3.62 -12.65
N SER A 173 17.15 -4.62 -11.90
CA SER A 173 16.27 -5.43 -11.05
C SER A 173 15.70 -4.64 -9.87
N GLU A 174 16.51 -3.74 -9.29
CA GLU A 174 16.19 -2.98 -8.10
C GLU A 174 16.60 -1.50 -8.19
N HIS A 175 15.96 -0.65 -7.38
CA HIS A 175 16.30 0.77 -7.27
C HIS A 175 17.74 1.01 -6.79
N THR A 176 18.26 0.12 -5.94
CA THR A 176 19.66 0.16 -5.46
C THR A 176 20.67 0.03 -6.59
N GLU A 177 20.38 -0.77 -7.61
CA GLU A 177 21.23 -0.91 -8.81
C GLU A 177 21.16 0.34 -9.69
N CYS A 178 19.97 0.95 -9.83
CA CYS A 178 19.82 2.23 -10.54
C CYS A 178 20.62 3.33 -9.85
N LEU A 179 20.54 3.42 -8.51
CA LEU A 179 21.31 4.36 -7.72
C LEU A 179 22.81 4.16 -7.91
N ALA A 180 23.29 2.91 -7.89
CA ALA A 180 24.70 2.61 -8.10
C ALA A 180 25.16 3.00 -9.52
N ALA A 181 24.36 2.74 -10.55
CA ALA A 181 24.65 3.12 -11.93
C ALA A 181 24.66 4.65 -12.12
N LEU A 182 23.70 5.37 -11.54
CA LEU A 182 23.65 6.83 -11.52
C LEU A 182 24.95 7.44 -10.97
N LEU A 183 25.39 6.93 -9.80
CA LEU A 183 26.56 7.47 -9.10
C LEU A 183 27.90 7.09 -9.78
N ALA A 184 27.94 5.99 -10.52
CA ALA A 184 29.13 5.52 -11.22
C ALA A 184 29.34 6.18 -12.59
N ALA A 185 28.27 6.68 -13.22
CA ALA A 185 28.33 7.30 -14.54
C ALA A 185 28.62 8.79 -14.43
N GLU A 186 29.56 9.28 -15.30
CA GLU A 186 29.69 10.70 -15.54
C GLU A 186 28.43 11.21 -16.27
N ASN A 187 27.76 12.23 -15.69
CA ASN A 187 26.44 12.71 -16.13
C ASN A 187 25.38 11.61 -16.18
N GLY A 188 25.39 10.70 -15.18
CA GLY A 188 24.40 9.63 -15.05
C GLY A 188 22.99 10.20 -14.88
N ILE A 189 22.01 9.53 -15.49
CA ILE A 189 20.59 9.86 -15.37
C ILE A 189 19.84 8.60 -14.92
N ALA A 190 19.01 8.74 -13.91
CA ALA A 190 18.17 7.63 -13.44
C ALA A 190 16.74 8.08 -13.17
N MET A 191 15.80 7.17 -13.35
CA MET A 191 14.47 7.30 -12.75
C MET A 191 14.46 6.58 -11.41
N LEU A 192 14.24 7.33 -10.34
CA LEU A 192 14.22 6.83 -8.98
C LEU A 192 12.96 7.28 -8.24
N PRO A 193 12.38 6.43 -7.39
CA PRO A 193 11.36 6.88 -6.43
C PRO A 193 12.01 7.50 -5.18
N GLN A 194 11.23 8.26 -4.40
CA GLN A 194 11.57 8.45 -3.01
C GLN A 194 11.46 7.10 -2.25
N PRO A 195 12.31 6.86 -1.26
CA PRO A 195 13.38 7.72 -0.70
C PRO A 195 14.75 7.55 -1.39
N PHE A 196 14.83 6.85 -2.53
CA PHE A 196 16.10 6.63 -3.25
C PHE A 196 16.69 7.92 -3.83
N VAL A 197 15.84 8.86 -4.25
CA VAL A 197 16.28 10.21 -4.66
C VAL A 197 17.05 10.89 -3.54
N THR A 198 16.45 10.95 -2.35
CA THR A 198 17.10 11.52 -1.15
C THR A 198 18.38 10.78 -0.80
N THR A 199 18.41 9.45 -0.91
CA THR A 199 19.61 8.65 -0.68
C THR A 199 20.71 8.98 -1.70
N ALA A 200 20.38 9.20 -2.97
CA ALA A 200 21.30 9.60 -4.01
C ALA A 200 21.95 10.94 -3.70
N GLN A 201 21.15 11.94 -3.36
CA GLN A 201 21.58 13.30 -3.01
C GLN A 201 22.45 13.33 -1.74
N MET A 202 22.14 12.48 -0.75
CA MET A 202 22.97 12.34 0.45
C MET A 202 24.34 11.71 0.18
N LYS A 203 24.44 10.87 -0.85
CA LYS A 203 25.70 10.22 -1.25
C LYS A 203 26.56 11.07 -2.18
N ASN A 204 25.94 11.93 -2.98
CA ASN A 204 26.64 12.82 -3.91
C ASN A 204 25.85 14.12 -4.07
N GLU A 205 26.41 15.22 -3.61
CA GLU A 205 25.81 16.56 -3.65
C GLU A 205 25.59 17.12 -5.06
N ASN A 206 26.25 16.54 -6.08
CA ASN A 206 26.03 16.91 -7.48
C ASN A 206 24.76 16.25 -8.08
N VAL A 207 24.15 15.28 -7.37
CA VAL A 207 22.90 14.68 -7.81
C VAL A 207 21.75 15.62 -7.51
N ARG A 208 21.01 15.98 -8.54
CA ARG A 208 19.81 16.81 -8.43
C ARG A 208 18.57 16.08 -8.95
N THR A 209 17.42 16.48 -8.49
CA THR A 209 16.16 16.19 -9.15
C THR A 209 16.06 17.07 -10.39
N ALA A 210 16.01 16.44 -11.55
CA ALA A 210 15.90 17.12 -12.84
C ALA A 210 14.44 17.32 -13.25
N LEU A 211 13.61 16.26 -13.12
CA LEU A 211 12.18 16.30 -13.41
C LEU A 211 11.41 15.59 -12.29
N ASP A 212 10.29 16.16 -11.89
CA ASP A 212 9.25 15.52 -11.11
C ASP A 212 8.22 14.90 -12.08
N LEU A 213 8.13 13.56 -12.12
CA LEU A 213 7.25 12.90 -13.06
C LEU A 213 5.75 13.08 -12.71
N THR A 214 5.44 13.46 -11.47
CA THR A 214 4.08 13.84 -11.08
C THR A 214 3.69 15.16 -11.75
N GLU A 215 4.56 16.17 -11.68
CA GLU A 215 4.33 17.45 -12.35
C GLU A 215 4.27 17.29 -13.88
N GLU A 216 5.14 16.44 -14.45
CA GLU A 216 5.13 16.19 -15.90
C GLU A 216 3.84 15.48 -16.33
N TRP A 217 3.33 14.53 -15.53
CA TRP A 217 2.06 13.89 -15.76
C TRP A 217 0.90 14.88 -15.69
N GLU A 218 0.85 15.73 -14.66
CA GLU A 218 -0.18 16.76 -14.49
C GLU A 218 -0.22 17.75 -15.66
N LYS A 219 0.93 18.15 -16.20
CA LYS A 219 1.01 19.00 -17.38
C LYS A 219 0.32 18.39 -18.59
N LEU A 220 0.49 17.06 -18.80
CA LEU A 220 -0.13 16.32 -19.89
C LEU A 220 -1.65 16.14 -19.71
N GLN A 221 -2.12 16.15 -18.44
CA GLN A 221 -3.54 15.93 -18.13
C GLN A 221 -4.36 17.24 -18.12
N LYS A 222 -3.71 18.40 -18.22
CA LYS A 222 -4.34 19.71 -17.99
C LYS A 222 -5.55 20.00 -18.88
N ASP A 223 -5.54 19.48 -20.10
CA ASP A 223 -6.59 19.72 -21.10
C ASP A 223 -7.49 18.49 -21.31
N ASN A 224 -7.35 17.44 -20.50
CA ASN A 224 -8.18 16.25 -20.58
C ASN A 224 -9.53 16.47 -19.91
N GLU A 225 -10.61 15.96 -20.54
CA GLU A 225 -11.97 15.99 -19.99
C GLU A 225 -12.09 15.20 -18.68
N GLN A 226 -11.28 14.14 -18.54
CA GLN A 226 -11.15 13.31 -17.34
C GLN A 226 -9.69 13.27 -16.92
N PRO A 227 -9.21 14.27 -16.16
CA PRO A 227 -7.82 14.32 -15.77
C PRO A 227 -7.48 13.18 -14.83
N SER A 228 -6.34 12.53 -15.08
CA SER A 228 -5.78 11.51 -14.19
C SER A 228 -4.64 12.08 -13.34
N ALA A 229 -4.30 11.39 -12.26
CA ALA A 229 -3.12 11.68 -11.47
C ALA A 229 -2.12 10.52 -11.57
N LEU A 230 -0.83 10.81 -11.46
CA LEU A 230 0.15 9.74 -11.29
C LEU A 230 0.00 9.16 -9.87
N LEU A 231 -0.32 7.87 -9.79
CA LEU A 231 -0.56 7.17 -8.54
C LEU A 231 0.51 6.11 -8.29
N THR A 232 0.96 6.01 -7.06
CA THR A 232 1.90 4.95 -6.64
C THR A 232 1.16 3.87 -5.86
N GLY A 233 0.38 4.24 -4.85
CA GLY A 233 -0.20 3.29 -3.92
C GLY A 233 -1.65 3.56 -3.55
N VAL A 234 -2.31 2.48 -3.18
CA VAL A 234 -3.67 2.46 -2.65
C VAL A 234 -3.77 1.51 -1.45
N VAL A 235 -4.78 1.72 -0.63
CA VAL A 235 -5.20 0.76 0.40
C VAL A 235 -6.37 -0.03 -0.15
N VAL A 236 -6.26 -1.35 -0.10
CA VAL A 236 -7.31 -2.28 -0.53
C VAL A 236 -7.82 -3.12 0.62
N VAL A 237 -9.02 -3.62 0.48
CA VAL A 237 -9.67 -4.52 1.43
C VAL A 237 -10.26 -5.72 0.70
N ARG A 238 -10.34 -6.87 1.37
CA ARG A 238 -11.16 -7.98 0.89
C ARG A 238 -12.64 -7.61 1.00
N ARG A 239 -13.39 -7.79 -0.07
CA ARG A 239 -14.82 -7.44 -0.13
C ARG A 239 -15.61 -8.11 0.99
N GLU A 240 -15.44 -9.44 1.16
CA GLU A 240 -16.12 -10.19 2.22
C GLU A 240 -15.89 -9.55 3.60
N PHE A 241 -14.64 -9.18 3.92
CA PHE A 241 -14.30 -8.54 5.19
C PHE A 241 -14.99 -7.17 5.34
N ALA A 242 -15.02 -6.36 4.27
CA ALA A 242 -15.67 -5.04 4.30
C ALA A 242 -17.18 -5.14 4.47
N GLU A 243 -17.83 -6.11 3.81
CA GLU A 243 -19.27 -6.34 3.93
C GLU A 243 -19.69 -6.88 5.31
N GLU A 244 -18.85 -7.73 5.90
CA GLU A 244 -19.10 -8.27 7.25
C GLU A 244 -18.76 -7.29 8.38
N ASN A 245 -17.84 -6.34 8.14
CA ASN A 245 -17.30 -5.46 9.17
C ASN A 245 -17.32 -3.97 8.75
N PRO A 246 -18.45 -3.40 8.31
CA PRO A 246 -18.48 -2.04 7.76
C PRO A 246 -18.07 -0.95 8.78
N GLN A 247 -18.38 -1.15 10.08
CA GLN A 247 -17.97 -0.22 11.13
C GLN A 247 -16.44 -0.27 11.34
N VAL A 248 -15.85 -1.46 11.35
CA VAL A 248 -14.38 -1.64 11.47
C VAL A 248 -13.65 -0.95 10.34
N ILE A 249 -14.17 -1.01 9.10
CA ILE A 249 -13.61 -0.30 7.96
C ILE A 249 -13.73 1.21 8.14
N SER A 250 -14.87 1.70 8.63
CA SER A 250 -15.04 3.13 8.89
C SER A 250 -14.04 3.64 9.92
N ASP A 251 -13.91 2.94 11.04
CA ASP A 251 -12.99 3.31 12.13
C ASP A 251 -11.53 3.20 11.67
N PHE A 252 -11.17 2.16 10.88
CA PHE A 252 -9.85 2.06 10.27
C PHE A 252 -9.53 3.26 9.37
N LEU A 253 -10.47 3.70 8.53
CA LEU A 253 -10.27 4.85 7.64
C LEU A 253 -10.05 6.14 8.43
N ASP A 254 -10.76 6.33 9.55
CA ASP A 254 -10.56 7.48 10.43
C ASP A 254 -9.17 7.45 11.09
N HIS A 255 -8.78 6.33 11.70
CA HIS A 255 -7.44 6.17 12.30
C HIS A 255 -6.32 6.31 11.25
N TYR A 256 -6.56 5.78 10.05
CA TYR A 256 -5.57 5.89 8.97
C TYR A 256 -5.41 7.33 8.47
N GLN A 257 -6.50 8.08 8.35
CA GLN A 257 -6.45 9.50 8.00
C GLN A 257 -5.67 10.30 9.05
N GLU A 258 -5.88 10.04 10.33
CA GLU A 258 -5.13 10.66 11.43
C GLU A 258 -3.63 10.35 11.31
N SER A 259 -3.27 9.10 11.03
CA SER A 259 -1.89 8.67 10.83
C SER A 259 -1.24 9.38 9.61
N VAL A 260 -1.94 9.52 8.51
CA VAL A 260 -1.45 10.27 7.33
C VAL A 260 -1.23 11.74 7.67
N ASN A 261 -2.16 12.38 8.40
CA ASN A 261 -2.01 13.76 8.86
C ASN A 261 -0.78 13.93 9.76
N PHE A 262 -0.60 13.01 10.72
CA PHE A 262 0.57 13.00 11.59
C PHE A 262 1.87 12.91 10.79
N VAL A 263 1.95 12.01 9.81
CA VAL A 263 3.15 11.83 8.98
C VAL A 263 3.50 13.10 8.21
N ASN A 264 2.51 13.81 7.70
CA ASN A 264 2.70 15.03 6.94
C ASN A 264 3.03 16.24 7.84
N ASP A 265 2.43 16.33 9.04
CA ASP A 265 2.58 17.47 9.95
C ASP A 265 3.78 17.33 10.91
N GLN A 266 4.20 16.11 11.23
CA GLN A 266 5.22 15.80 12.24
C GLN A 266 6.37 14.96 11.66
N THR A 267 6.99 15.48 10.61
CA THR A 267 7.99 14.77 9.78
C THR A 267 9.12 14.12 10.60
N GLU A 268 9.68 14.81 11.64
CA GLU A 268 10.75 14.25 12.47
C GLU A 268 10.28 13.06 13.30
N ALA A 269 9.08 13.15 13.89
CA ALA A 269 8.50 12.05 14.65
C ALA A 269 8.16 10.87 13.74
N ALA A 270 7.52 11.13 12.62
CA ALA A 270 7.21 10.12 11.61
C ALA A 270 8.47 9.42 11.06
N ALA A 271 9.58 10.15 10.87
CA ALA A 271 10.85 9.57 10.45
C ALA A 271 11.42 8.60 11.51
N GLY A 272 11.25 8.90 12.80
CA GLY A 272 11.61 7.99 13.89
C GLY A 272 10.79 6.70 13.87
N LEU A 273 9.48 6.81 13.60
CA LEU A 273 8.61 5.66 13.47
C LEU A 273 8.92 4.83 12.20
N ALA A 274 9.24 5.48 11.09
CA ALA A 274 9.66 4.78 9.86
C ALA A 274 10.92 3.92 10.09
N GLU A 275 11.86 4.38 10.93
CA GLU A 275 13.02 3.59 11.34
C GLU A 275 12.65 2.50 12.34
N LYS A 276 11.79 2.79 13.34
CA LYS A 276 11.28 1.81 14.32
C LYS A 276 10.69 0.57 13.62
N TYR A 277 9.95 0.78 12.52
CA TYR A 277 9.29 -0.28 11.74
C TYR A 277 10.13 -0.79 10.57
N ASP A 278 11.44 -0.48 10.53
CA ASP A 278 12.39 -0.93 9.51
C ASP A 278 11.94 -0.60 8.06
N ILE A 279 11.23 0.51 7.86
CA ILE A 279 10.79 0.96 6.53
C ILE A 279 11.89 1.77 5.87
N VAL A 280 12.35 2.85 6.53
CA VAL A 280 13.38 3.78 6.03
C VAL A 280 14.19 4.29 7.23
N PRO A 281 15.55 4.38 7.14
CA PRO A 281 16.35 5.01 8.19
C PRO A 281 15.91 6.46 8.46
N ALA A 282 15.79 6.85 9.73
CA ALA A 282 15.25 8.16 10.14
C ALA A 282 15.95 9.34 9.47
N GLN A 283 17.29 9.31 9.34
CA GLN A 283 18.06 10.37 8.68
C GLN A 283 17.73 10.57 7.19
N VAL A 284 17.23 9.52 6.53
CA VAL A 284 16.74 9.58 5.14
C VAL A 284 15.28 10.01 5.15
N ALA A 285 14.47 9.40 6.01
CA ALA A 285 13.03 9.62 6.08
C ALA A 285 12.70 11.10 6.34
N VAL A 286 13.39 11.77 7.28
CA VAL A 286 13.15 13.19 7.61
C VAL A 286 13.31 14.11 6.40
N LYS A 287 14.17 13.75 5.44
CA LYS A 287 14.38 14.52 4.21
C LYS A 287 13.48 14.08 3.06
N ALA A 288 13.11 12.80 3.04
CA ALA A 288 12.35 12.20 1.95
C ALA A 288 10.83 12.40 2.10
N LEU A 289 10.30 12.36 3.33
CA LEU A 289 8.86 12.41 3.61
C LEU A 289 8.13 13.55 2.90
N PRO A 290 8.64 14.80 2.89
CA PRO A 290 7.97 15.90 2.19
C PRO A 290 7.78 15.69 0.67
N ALA A 291 8.56 14.79 0.07
CA ALA A 291 8.51 14.44 -1.35
C ALA A 291 7.99 13.01 -1.59
N CYS A 292 7.46 12.33 -0.57
CA CYS A 292 6.85 11.00 -0.70
C CYS A 292 5.36 11.08 -1.09
N ASN A 293 4.77 12.28 -1.17
CA ASN A 293 3.38 12.50 -1.56
C ASN A 293 2.40 11.56 -0.85
N ILE A 294 2.63 11.38 0.47
CA ILE A 294 1.74 10.59 1.33
C ILE A 294 0.41 11.33 1.47
N THR A 295 -0.68 10.63 1.18
CA THR A 295 -2.01 11.24 1.12
C THR A 295 -3.09 10.30 1.63
N PHE A 296 -4.28 10.84 1.88
CA PHE A 296 -5.49 10.09 2.13
C PHE A 296 -6.59 10.68 1.25
N ILE A 297 -6.98 9.95 0.21
CA ILE A 297 -8.04 10.35 -0.72
C ILE A 297 -9.02 9.18 -0.85
N GLU A 298 -10.27 9.39 -0.44
CA GLU A 298 -11.34 8.40 -0.51
C GLU A 298 -12.55 8.90 -1.34
N GLY A 299 -13.54 8.06 -1.55
CA GLY A 299 -14.83 8.41 -2.17
C GLY A 299 -14.70 8.79 -3.64
N GLU A 300 -15.48 9.79 -4.08
CA GLU A 300 -15.60 10.19 -5.48
C GLU A 300 -14.25 10.70 -6.05
N GLU A 301 -13.48 11.46 -5.26
CA GLU A 301 -12.17 11.94 -5.70
C GLU A 301 -11.18 10.78 -5.94
N MET A 302 -11.20 9.76 -5.09
CA MET A 302 -10.40 8.53 -5.29
C MET A 302 -10.83 7.84 -6.58
N GLN A 303 -12.12 7.66 -6.79
CA GLN A 303 -12.66 7.00 -7.99
C GLN A 303 -12.22 7.73 -9.27
N ASP A 304 -12.38 9.06 -9.32
CA ASP A 304 -12.01 9.87 -10.48
C ASP A 304 -10.52 9.75 -10.81
N LYS A 305 -9.66 9.95 -9.82
CA LYS A 305 -8.21 9.90 -10.01
C LYS A 305 -7.73 8.49 -10.41
N LEU A 306 -8.23 7.46 -9.74
CA LEU A 306 -7.79 6.09 -9.97
C LEU A 306 -8.33 5.56 -11.29
N SER A 307 -9.59 5.82 -11.65
CA SER A 307 -10.14 5.39 -12.93
C SER A 307 -9.41 6.03 -14.12
N GLY A 308 -9.12 7.33 -14.04
CA GLY A 308 -8.34 8.04 -15.06
C GLY A 308 -6.92 7.47 -15.19
N TYR A 309 -6.25 7.19 -14.07
CA TYR A 309 -4.93 6.55 -14.07
C TYR A 309 -4.95 5.16 -14.72
N LEU A 310 -5.92 4.32 -14.32
CA LEU A 310 -6.05 2.96 -14.88
C LEU A 310 -6.40 2.98 -16.37
N ALA A 311 -7.14 3.99 -16.86
CA ALA A 311 -7.43 4.15 -18.28
C ALA A 311 -6.15 4.41 -19.09
N VAL A 312 -5.26 5.28 -18.61
CA VAL A 312 -3.95 5.52 -19.24
C VAL A 312 -3.12 4.23 -19.27
N LEU A 313 -3.10 3.46 -18.18
CA LEU A 313 -2.38 2.18 -18.15
C LEU A 313 -2.97 1.13 -19.08
N LEU A 314 -4.31 1.08 -19.22
CA LEU A 314 -4.99 0.19 -20.14
C LEU A 314 -4.57 0.43 -21.60
N GLU A 315 -4.47 1.70 -21.99
CA GLU A 315 -4.02 2.10 -23.34
C GLU A 315 -2.57 1.70 -23.59
N GLN A 316 -1.71 1.85 -22.59
CA GLN A 316 -0.30 1.46 -22.67
C GLN A 316 -0.13 -0.07 -22.76
N ASN A 317 -0.77 -0.79 -21.87
CA ASN A 317 -0.70 -2.25 -21.77
C ASN A 317 -1.86 -2.81 -20.95
N PRO A 318 -2.88 -3.42 -21.56
CA PRO A 318 -4.03 -3.97 -20.83
C PRO A 318 -3.65 -4.93 -19.69
N LYS A 319 -2.56 -5.68 -19.84
CA LYS A 319 -2.12 -6.62 -18.79
C LYS A 319 -1.66 -5.92 -17.51
N SER A 320 -1.27 -4.65 -17.59
CA SER A 320 -0.81 -3.88 -16.43
C SER A 320 -1.88 -3.70 -15.35
N ILE A 321 -3.14 -3.79 -15.74
CA ILE A 321 -4.31 -3.62 -14.88
C ILE A 321 -5.21 -4.89 -14.81
N GLY A 322 -4.74 -6.03 -15.33
CA GLY A 322 -5.50 -7.28 -15.33
C GLY A 322 -6.43 -7.47 -16.52
N GLY A 323 -6.29 -6.67 -17.59
CA GLY A 323 -6.96 -6.86 -18.88
C GLY A 323 -8.13 -5.92 -19.17
N SER A 324 -8.79 -5.36 -18.18
CA SER A 324 -9.92 -4.44 -18.33
C SER A 324 -9.99 -3.45 -17.17
N LEU A 325 -10.67 -2.32 -17.38
CA LEU A 325 -10.99 -1.41 -16.26
C LEU A 325 -11.91 -2.13 -15.27
N PRO A 326 -11.69 -1.94 -13.95
CA PRO A 326 -12.60 -2.43 -12.93
C PRO A 326 -13.99 -1.80 -13.03
N GLY A 327 -15.01 -2.50 -12.50
CA GLY A 327 -16.37 -1.97 -12.35
C GLY A 327 -16.47 -0.93 -11.21
N GLU A 328 -17.65 -0.30 -11.11
CA GLU A 328 -17.92 0.71 -10.07
C GLU A 328 -17.80 0.13 -8.65
N ASP A 329 -18.06 -1.15 -8.49
CA ASP A 329 -17.95 -1.88 -7.22
C ASP A 329 -16.52 -2.15 -6.75
N PHE A 330 -15.52 -1.80 -7.55
CA PHE A 330 -14.11 -1.79 -7.17
C PHE A 330 -13.81 -0.69 -6.15
N TYR A 331 -14.52 0.43 -6.19
CA TYR A 331 -14.33 1.58 -5.32
C TYR A 331 -15.22 1.46 -4.09
N TYR A 332 -14.59 1.31 -2.93
CA TYR A 332 -15.33 1.33 -1.68
C TYR A 332 -15.93 2.72 -1.44
N ASN A 333 -17.21 2.77 -1.18
CA ASN A 333 -17.90 4.02 -0.85
C ASN A 333 -18.40 3.94 0.60
N ARG A 334 -17.74 4.68 1.46
CA ARG A 334 -18.13 4.79 2.86
C ARG A 334 -19.47 5.52 2.94
N GLN A 335 -20.51 4.85 3.42
CA GLN A 335 -21.75 5.51 3.75
C GLN A 335 -21.51 6.30 5.04
N LEU A 336 -21.26 7.60 4.91
CA LEU A 336 -21.23 8.49 6.07
C LEU A 336 -22.64 8.58 6.65
N PRO A 337 -22.82 8.57 7.99
CA PRO A 337 -24.10 8.58 8.66
C PRO A 337 -24.89 9.87 8.46
#